data_1dd90faa7fea6451db47aa51c9ddc465
#
_entry.id   1dd90faa7fea6451db47aa51c9ddc465
#
_cell.length_a   1.000
_cell.length_b   1.000
_cell.length_c   1.000
_cell.angle_alpha   90.00
_cell.angle_beta   90.00
_cell.angle_gamma   90.00
#
_symmetry.space_group_name_H-M   'P 1'
#
loop_
_entity.id
_entity.type
_entity.pdbx_description
1 polymer ?
#
loop_
_entity_poly.entity_id
_entity_poly.type
_entity_poly.pdbx_seq_one_letter_code
_entity_poly.pdbx_strand_id
1 'polypeptide(L)'
;MIFIKKRVIVFKKHSIMKQKLLLEMLSTTIQELRANGQWGTAHVYRSARNSFSTFNNNKDIPFYKLDPNLLKSFEIYLRQRKCSWNTVSTYMKVLRAIYNRAVDNGYALYVPRLFKHVHTSVCADQRRALEVSDIGNLLCETEKASSCGSLPIELQTTKNIFALMFLLRGIPFVDLAYLRKADIQGNTLKYRRRKTGRLLTVMLTPDA
;
A
#
# COMPACT_ATOMS: atom_id res chain seq x y z
N MET A 1 -49.07 -3.92 -7.95
CA MET A 1 -49.05 -2.80 -6.98
C MET A 1 -47.93 -2.87 -5.93
N ILE A 2 -47.28 -4.02 -5.70
CA ILE A 2 -46.23 -4.22 -4.70
C ILE A 2 -44.85 -3.70 -5.17
N PHE A 3 -44.55 -3.77 -6.47
CA PHE A 3 -43.26 -3.32 -7.02
C PHE A 3 -43.07 -1.80 -7.00
N ILE A 4 -44.09 -1.01 -7.08
CA ILE A 4 -44.02 0.45 -7.08
C ILE A 4 -43.71 0.97 -5.66
N LYS A 5 -44.23 0.34 -4.61
CA LYS A 5 -43.95 0.72 -3.21
C LYS A 5 -42.48 0.53 -2.81
N LYS A 6 -41.82 -0.55 -3.30
CA LYS A 6 -40.42 -0.78 -3.02
C LYS A 6 -39.49 0.28 -3.66
N ARG A 7 -39.78 0.70 -4.90
CA ARG A 7 -39.01 1.78 -5.55
C ARG A 7 -39.17 3.13 -4.87
N VAL A 8 -40.38 3.49 -4.47
CA VAL A 8 -40.66 4.75 -3.75
C VAL A 8 -40.01 4.80 -2.39
N ILE A 9 -39.96 3.68 -1.68
CA ILE A 9 -39.27 3.59 -0.37
C ILE A 9 -37.75 3.74 -0.52
N VAL A 10 -37.17 3.17 -1.58
CA VAL A 10 -35.73 3.33 -1.90
C VAL A 10 -35.43 4.79 -2.26
N PHE A 11 -36.25 5.45 -3.07
CA PHE A 11 -36.08 6.86 -3.39
C PHE A 11 -36.24 7.80 -2.18
N LYS A 12 -37.22 7.57 -1.30
CA LYS A 12 -37.38 8.35 -0.06
C LYS A 12 -36.21 8.16 0.92
N LYS A 13 -35.63 6.95 1.02
CA LYS A 13 -34.45 6.69 1.84
C LYS A 13 -33.21 7.41 1.31
N HIS A 14 -33.05 7.60 -0.01
CA HIS A 14 -31.95 8.37 -0.60
C HIS A 14 -32.06 9.89 -0.30
N SER A 15 -33.25 10.43 -0.15
CA SER A 15 -33.45 11.86 0.13
C SER A 15 -33.10 12.29 1.56
N ILE A 16 -32.96 11.34 2.49
CA ILE A 16 -32.67 11.61 3.91
C ILE A 16 -31.21 11.35 4.26
N MET A 17 -30.45 10.67 3.38
CA MET A 17 -29.02 10.40 3.63
C MET A 17 -28.21 11.65 3.35
N LYS A 18 -27.36 12.05 4.31
CA LYS A 18 -26.33 13.08 4.08
C LYS A 18 -25.54 12.69 2.82
N GLN A 19 -25.68 13.46 1.76
CA GLN A 19 -24.98 13.17 0.51
C GLN A 19 -23.50 13.54 0.69
N LYS A 20 -22.67 12.52 0.85
CA LYS A 20 -21.23 12.67 0.76
C LYS A 20 -20.75 12.00 -0.53
N LEU A 21 -19.84 12.67 -1.25
CA LEU A 21 -19.35 12.17 -2.54
C LEU A 21 -18.12 11.29 -2.33
N LEU A 22 -17.83 10.43 -3.30
CA LEU A 22 -16.73 9.44 -3.23
C LEU A 22 -15.34 10.10 -3.11
N LEU A 23 -15.03 11.05 -4.00
CA LEU A 23 -13.72 11.72 -4.01
C LEU A 23 -13.55 12.66 -2.81
N GLU A 24 -14.63 13.29 -2.36
CA GLU A 24 -14.66 14.07 -1.13
C GLU A 24 -14.31 13.21 0.08
N MET A 25 -14.95 12.04 0.21
CA MET A 25 -14.69 11.12 1.32
C MET A 25 -13.27 10.55 1.27
N LEU A 26 -12.75 10.23 0.08
CA LEU A 26 -11.34 9.87 -0.10
C LEU A 26 -10.41 10.98 0.39
N SER A 27 -10.71 12.24 0.05
CA SER A 27 -9.90 13.40 0.45
C SER A 27 -9.89 13.59 1.97
N THR A 28 -11.05 13.48 2.62
CA THR A 28 -11.17 13.54 4.09
C THR A 28 -10.34 12.42 4.74
N THR A 29 -10.47 11.18 4.22
CA THR A 29 -9.71 10.03 4.76
C THR A 29 -8.20 10.20 4.57
N ILE A 30 -7.75 10.77 3.45
CA ILE A 30 -6.32 11.07 3.21
C ILE A 30 -5.79 12.08 4.25
N GLN A 31 -6.58 13.10 4.60
CA GLN A 31 -6.20 14.08 5.63
C GLN A 31 -6.10 13.43 7.01
N GLU A 32 -7.07 12.60 7.40
CA GLU A 32 -7.05 11.84 8.65
C GLU A 32 -5.83 10.91 8.74
N LEU A 33 -5.54 10.16 7.67
CA LEU A 33 -4.36 9.28 7.61
C LEU A 33 -3.05 10.04 7.79
N ARG A 34 -2.94 11.25 7.20
CA ARG A 34 -1.77 12.11 7.37
C ARG A 34 -1.65 12.64 8.79
N ALA A 35 -2.75 13.11 9.38
CA ALA A 35 -2.77 13.58 10.76
C ALA A 35 -2.33 12.48 11.74
N ASN A 36 -2.67 11.22 11.44
CA ASN A 36 -2.27 10.04 12.22
C ASN A 36 -0.85 9.53 11.86
N GLY A 37 -0.06 10.24 11.05
CA GLY A 37 1.29 9.84 10.67
C GLY A 37 1.36 8.65 9.69
N GLN A 38 0.23 8.22 9.13
CA GLN A 38 0.15 7.07 8.21
C GLN A 38 0.42 7.47 6.75
N TRP A 39 1.56 8.11 6.52
CA TRP A 39 1.94 8.71 5.23
C TRP A 39 1.92 7.75 4.05
N GLY A 40 2.41 6.52 4.25
CA GLY A 40 2.41 5.48 3.20
C GLY A 40 1.00 5.10 2.76
N THR A 41 0.09 4.89 3.71
CA THR A 41 -1.32 4.59 3.42
C THR A 41 -2.01 5.79 2.77
N ALA A 42 -1.78 7.00 3.28
CA ALA A 42 -2.32 8.24 2.70
C ALA A 42 -1.86 8.43 1.24
N HIS A 43 -0.60 8.05 0.92
CA HIS A 43 -0.09 8.10 -0.45
C HIS A 43 -0.85 7.14 -1.38
N VAL A 44 -1.08 5.90 -0.95
CA VAL A 44 -1.84 4.91 -1.72
C VAL A 44 -3.28 5.38 -1.98
N TYR A 45 -3.95 5.92 -0.95
CA TYR A 45 -5.30 6.47 -1.08
C TYR A 45 -5.35 7.65 -2.04
N ARG A 46 -4.36 8.55 -1.98
CA ARG A 46 -4.22 9.67 -2.90
C ARG A 46 -4.04 9.20 -4.34
N SER A 47 -3.20 8.20 -4.58
CA SER A 47 -2.97 7.63 -5.91
C SER A 47 -4.25 7.01 -6.48
N ALA A 48 -4.99 6.24 -5.67
CA ALA A 48 -6.27 5.65 -6.06
C ALA A 48 -7.32 6.74 -6.37
N ARG A 49 -7.42 7.77 -5.51
CA ARG A 49 -8.30 8.93 -5.71
C ARG A 49 -8.01 9.64 -7.04
N ASN A 50 -6.75 9.97 -7.29
CA ASN A 50 -6.35 10.69 -8.50
C ASN A 50 -6.63 9.85 -9.76
N SER A 51 -6.34 8.54 -9.71
CA SER A 51 -6.62 7.64 -10.82
C SER A 51 -8.13 7.54 -11.11
N PHE A 52 -8.97 7.44 -10.08
CA PHE A 52 -10.42 7.41 -10.24
C PHE A 52 -10.96 8.76 -10.72
N SER A 53 -10.43 9.87 -10.21
CA SER A 53 -10.79 11.23 -10.66
C SER A 53 -10.52 11.40 -12.16
N THR A 54 -9.33 11.01 -12.63
CA THR A 54 -8.99 11.06 -14.07
C THR A 54 -9.92 10.17 -14.89
N PHE A 55 -10.20 8.95 -14.43
CA PHE A 55 -11.14 8.03 -15.09
C PHE A 55 -12.53 8.65 -15.23
N ASN A 56 -13.01 9.37 -14.25
CA ASN A 56 -14.33 9.97 -14.23
C ASN A 56 -14.33 11.45 -14.67
N ASN A 57 -13.35 11.88 -15.49
CA ASN A 57 -13.24 13.24 -16.03
C ASN A 57 -13.27 14.33 -14.94
N ASN A 58 -12.62 14.07 -13.80
CA ASN A 58 -12.56 14.93 -12.62
C ASN A 58 -13.94 15.25 -11.99
N LYS A 59 -14.96 14.49 -12.32
CA LYS A 59 -16.30 14.62 -11.71
C LYS A 59 -16.38 13.70 -10.51
N ASP A 60 -16.89 14.19 -9.40
CA ASP A 60 -17.19 13.36 -8.25
C ASP A 60 -18.52 12.62 -8.42
N ILE A 61 -18.69 11.50 -7.75
CA ILE A 61 -19.91 10.70 -7.82
C ILE A 61 -20.48 10.41 -6.44
N PRO A 62 -21.80 10.40 -6.30
CA PRO A 62 -22.44 9.91 -5.09
C PRO A 62 -22.34 8.39 -5.03
N PHE A 63 -22.30 7.83 -3.81
CA PHE A 63 -22.08 6.39 -3.58
C PHE A 63 -23.13 5.50 -4.24
N TYR A 64 -24.36 5.96 -4.46
CA TYR A 64 -25.39 5.17 -5.14
C TYR A 64 -25.10 4.91 -6.62
N LYS A 65 -24.19 5.70 -7.24
CA LYS A 65 -23.71 5.48 -8.60
C LYS A 65 -22.54 4.49 -8.68
N LEU A 66 -21.98 4.11 -7.53
CA LEU A 66 -20.92 3.10 -7.49
C LEU A 66 -21.55 1.72 -7.65
N ASP A 67 -21.55 1.22 -8.87
CA ASP A 67 -22.12 -0.08 -9.25
C ASP A 67 -21.03 -1.03 -9.79
N PRO A 68 -21.33 -2.34 -9.96
CA PRO A 68 -20.38 -3.32 -10.48
C PRO A 68 -19.86 -2.98 -11.88
N ASN A 69 -20.66 -2.35 -12.73
CA ASN A 69 -20.29 -2.00 -14.10
C ASN A 69 -19.27 -0.86 -14.12
N LEU A 70 -19.48 0.17 -13.30
CA LEU A 70 -18.54 1.27 -13.13
C LEU A 70 -17.20 0.78 -12.58
N LEU A 71 -17.22 -0.09 -11.58
CA LEU A 71 -16.01 -0.70 -11.03
C LEU A 71 -15.26 -1.54 -12.07
N LYS A 72 -15.99 -2.30 -12.89
CA LYS A 72 -15.39 -3.08 -13.98
C LYS A 72 -14.81 -2.19 -15.08
N SER A 73 -15.49 -1.11 -15.43
CA SER A 73 -14.98 -0.12 -16.38
C SER A 73 -13.72 0.55 -15.87
N PHE A 74 -13.65 0.86 -14.57
CA PHE A 74 -12.43 1.41 -13.95
C PHE A 74 -11.28 0.39 -13.94
N GLU A 75 -11.55 -0.90 -13.70
CA GLU A 75 -10.55 -1.97 -13.84
C GLU A 75 -9.96 -2.02 -15.25
N ILE A 76 -10.83 -2.01 -16.27
CA ILE A 76 -10.40 -2.02 -17.68
C ILE A 76 -9.55 -0.78 -17.99
N TYR A 77 -9.98 0.40 -17.56
CA TYR A 77 -9.22 1.64 -17.71
C TYR A 77 -7.81 1.54 -17.10
N LEU A 78 -7.68 1.00 -15.87
CA LEU A 78 -6.39 0.81 -15.23
C LEU A 78 -5.49 -0.16 -16.02
N ARG A 79 -6.06 -1.22 -16.58
CA ARG A 79 -5.33 -2.19 -17.41
C ARG A 79 -4.88 -1.58 -18.74
N GLN A 80 -5.70 -0.76 -19.37
CA GLN A 80 -5.33 -0.01 -20.57
C GLN A 80 -4.16 0.94 -20.31
N ARG A 81 -4.08 1.51 -19.11
CA ARG A 81 -2.92 2.30 -18.64
C ARG A 81 -1.72 1.45 -18.20
N LYS A 82 -1.69 0.17 -18.52
CA LYS A 82 -0.61 -0.79 -18.19
C LYS A 82 -0.32 -0.93 -16.69
N CYS A 83 -1.30 -0.61 -15.82
CA CYS A 83 -1.16 -0.87 -14.38
C CYS A 83 -1.04 -2.38 -14.12
N SER A 84 -0.15 -2.77 -13.19
CA SER A 84 -0.03 -4.16 -12.75
C SER A 84 -1.31 -4.64 -12.06
N TRP A 85 -1.57 -5.94 -12.03
CA TRP A 85 -2.71 -6.50 -11.30
C TRP A 85 -2.68 -6.18 -9.81
N ASN A 86 -1.49 -6.08 -9.21
CA ASN A 86 -1.34 -5.69 -7.80
C ASN A 86 -1.74 -4.22 -7.57
N THR A 87 -1.46 -3.32 -8.54
CA THR A 87 -1.92 -1.93 -8.49
C THR A 87 -3.44 -1.85 -8.62
N VAL A 88 -4.03 -2.58 -9.57
CA VAL A 88 -5.48 -2.68 -9.75
C VAL A 88 -6.15 -3.16 -8.46
N SER A 89 -5.67 -4.29 -7.91
CA SER A 89 -6.15 -4.84 -6.65
C SER A 89 -6.07 -3.84 -5.49
N THR A 90 -4.97 -3.10 -5.41
CA THR A 90 -4.77 -2.08 -4.37
C THR A 90 -5.80 -0.97 -4.48
N TYR A 91 -6.05 -0.44 -5.68
CA TYR A 91 -7.03 0.63 -5.88
C TYR A 91 -8.45 0.14 -5.62
N MET A 92 -8.80 -1.09 -6.05
CA MET A 92 -10.10 -1.69 -5.74
C MET A 92 -10.31 -1.91 -4.25
N LYS A 93 -9.26 -2.29 -3.51
CA LYS A 93 -9.31 -2.41 -2.04
C LYS A 93 -9.52 -1.06 -1.36
N VAL A 94 -8.90 0.00 -1.85
CA VAL A 94 -9.12 1.38 -1.35
C VAL A 94 -10.57 1.79 -1.57
N LEU A 95 -11.12 1.61 -2.79
CA LEU A 95 -12.51 1.94 -3.07
C LEU A 95 -13.47 1.13 -2.20
N ARG A 96 -13.19 -0.17 -1.98
CA ARG A 96 -13.98 -1.01 -1.06
C ARG A 96 -13.95 -0.50 0.37
N ALA A 97 -12.77 -0.12 0.88
CA ALA A 97 -12.63 0.40 2.24
C ALA A 97 -13.43 1.71 2.43
N ILE A 98 -13.35 2.62 1.45
CA ILE A 98 -14.13 3.86 1.48
C ILE A 98 -15.62 3.61 1.37
N TYR A 99 -16.04 2.69 0.50
CA TYR A 99 -17.44 2.31 0.38
C TYR A 99 -17.99 1.72 1.69
N ASN A 100 -17.27 0.78 2.31
CA ASN A 100 -17.69 0.21 3.60
C ASN A 100 -17.79 1.30 4.67
N ARG A 101 -16.80 2.18 4.76
CA ARG A 101 -16.83 3.33 5.67
C ARG A 101 -18.03 4.26 5.38
N ALA A 102 -18.41 4.43 4.12
CA ALA A 102 -19.59 5.22 3.74
C ALA A 102 -20.89 4.53 4.20
N VAL A 103 -20.95 3.22 4.11
CA VAL A 103 -22.09 2.42 4.63
C VAL A 103 -22.18 2.55 6.15
N ASP A 104 -21.06 2.37 6.87
CA ASP A 104 -21.00 2.47 8.33
C ASP A 104 -21.44 3.85 8.83
N ASN A 105 -21.10 4.92 8.09
CA ASN A 105 -21.48 6.29 8.41
C ASN A 105 -22.87 6.70 7.88
N GLY A 106 -23.62 5.80 7.24
CA GLY A 106 -24.94 6.07 6.68
C GLY A 106 -24.95 6.95 5.42
N TYR A 107 -23.83 7.09 4.71
CA TYR A 107 -23.73 7.83 3.44
C TYR A 107 -24.02 6.94 2.22
N ALA A 108 -23.98 5.63 2.38
CA ALA A 108 -24.28 4.65 1.34
C ALA A 108 -25.16 3.54 1.86
N LEU A 109 -25.99 2.96 0.98
CA LEU A 109 -26.70 1.72 1.27
C LEU A 109 -25.78 0.53 1.01
N TYR A 110 -25.84 -0.49 1.86
CA TYR A 110 -25.09 -1.70 1.64
C TYR A 110 -25.59 -2.47 0.42
N VAL A 111 -24.72 -2.71 -0.55
CA VAL A 111 -24.97 -3.55 -1.74
C VAL A 111 -24.15 -4.82 -1.60
N PRO A 112 -24.80 -6.00 -1.44
CA PRO A 112 -24.09 -7.27 -1.34
C PRO A 112 -23.23 -7.53 -2.58
N ARG A 113 -21.98 -7.99 -2.36
CA ARG A 113 -21.09 -8.43 -3.44
C ARG A 113 -20.73 -7.37 -4.49
N LEU A 114 -20.81 -6.07 -4.16
CA LEU A 114 -20.49 -4.96 -5.06
C LEU A 114 -19.13 -5.14 -5.78
N PHE A 115 -18.12 -5.64 -5.08
CA PHE A 115 -16.76 -5.84 -5.59
C PHE A 115 -16.46 -7.28 -6.03
N LYS A 116 -17.50 -8.13 -6.27
CA LYS A 116 -17.28 -9.55 -6.58
C LYS A 116 -16.58 -9.75 -7.93
N HIS A 117 -16.87 -8.91 -8.91
CA HIS A 117 -16.45 -9.09 -10.31
C HIS A 117 -15.20 -8.30 -10.69
N VAL A 118 -14.53 -7.67 -9.72
CA VAL A 118 -13.28 -6.95 -9.92
C VAL A 118 -12.11 -7.63 -9.21
N HIS A 119 -10.92 -7.43 -9.76
CA HIS A 119 -9.71 -8.04 -9.22
C HIS A 119 -9.30 -7.41 -7.89
N THR A 120 -9.33 -8.21 -6.83
CA THR A 120 -8.93 -7.79 -5.48
C THR A 120 -7.94 -8.76 -4.82
N SER A 121 -7.48 -9.78 -5.56
CA SER A 121 -6.46 -10.71 -5.10
C SER A 121 -5.06 -10.13 -5.28
N VAL A 122 -4.07 -10.79 -4.69
CA VAL A 122 -2.65 -10.45 -4.87
C VAL A 122 -2.08 -11.48 -5.83
N CYS A 123 -1.51 -11.01 -6.95
CA CYS A 123 -0.69 -11.86 -7.80
C CYS A 123 0.68 -11.97 -7.16
N ALA A 124 1.14 -13.20 -6.94
CA ALA A 124 2.51 -13.44 -6.51
C ALA A 124 3.44 -13.05 -7.68
N ASP A 125 4.25 -12.01 -7.47
CA ASP A 125 5.36 -11.71 -8.36
C ASP A 125 6.44 -12.79 -8.20
N GLN A 126 7.28 -12.97 -9.23
CA GLN A 126 8.45 -13.82 -9.14
C GLN A 126 9.28 -13.41 -7.92
N ARG A 127 9.61 -14.39 -7.10
CA ARG A 127 10.51 -14.16 -5.96
C ARG A 127 11.87 -13.75 -6.51
N ARG A 128 12.31 -12.55 -6.19
CA ARG A 128 13.65 -12.05 -6.52
C ARG A 128 14.62 -12.43 -5.39
N ALA A 129 14.67 -13.71 -5.05
CA ALA A 129 15.65 -14.22 -4.11
C ALA A 129 17.00 -14.30 -4.84
N LEU A 130 18.04 -13.83 -4.19
CA LEU A 130 19.41 -14.04 -4.62
C LEU A 130 19.83 -15.46 -4.24
N GLU A 131 20.66 -16.08 -5.07
CA GLU A 131 21.29 -17.35 -4.73
C GLU A 131 22.32 -17.15 -3.60
N VAL A 132 22.59 -18.24 -2.87
CA VAL A 132 23.53 -18.18 -1.74
C VAL A 132 24.93 -17.75 -2.18
N SER A 133 25.35 -18.19 -3.37
CA SER A 133 26.60 -17.78 -4.02
C SER A 133 26.68 -16.28 -4.29
N ASP A 134 25.57 -15.67 -4.74
CA ASP A 134 25.51 -14.23 -5.02
C ASP A 134 25.65 -13.42 -3.74
N ILE A 135 24.97 -13.89 -2.68
CA ILE A 135 25.08 -13.27 -1.35
C ILE A 135 26.50 -13.41 -0.81
N GLY A 136 27.10 -14.61 -0.94
CA GLY A 136 28.50 -14.84 -0.56
C GLY A 136 29.45 -13.88 -1.26
N ASN A 137 29.32 -13.72 -2.58
CA ASN A 137 30.14 -12.79 -3.37
C ASN A 137 29.92 -11.32 -2.98
N LEU A 138 28.73 -10.96 -2.54
CA LEU A 138 28.44 -9.60 -2.05
C LEU A 138 29.01 -9.33 -0.66
N LEU A 139 29.04 -10.33 0.20
CA LEU A 139 29.51 -10.20 1.59
C LEU A 139 31.02 -10.38 1.71
N CYS A 140 31.60 -11.31 0.93
CA CYS A 140 33.04 -11.51 0.93
C CYS A 140 33.73 -10.35 0.20
N GLU A 141 34.66 -9.71 0.87
CA GLU A 141 35.72 -8.93 0.21
C GLU A 141 36.68 -9.91 -0.41
N THR A 142 36.47 -10.24 -1.68
CA THR A 142 37.46 -11.05 -2.38
C THR A 142 38.70 -10.19 -2.58
N GLU A 143 39.81 -10.57 -1.97
CA GLU A 143 41.16 -10.02 -2.18
C GLU A 143 41.58 -10.05 -3.67
N LYS A 144 40.77 -10.68 -4.52
CA LYS A 144 40.94 -10.73 -5.98
C LYS A 144 40.46 -9.46 -6.72
N ALA A 145 39.90 -8.47 -6.03
CA ALA A 145 39.50 -7.20 -6.64
C ALA A 145 40.69 -6.22 -6.85
N SER A 146 41.90 -6.66 -6.55
CA SER A 146 43.12 -5.83 -6.80
C SER A 146 43.42 -5.59 -8.26
N SER A 147 42.79 -6.26 -9.21
CA SER A 147 43.04 -6.11 -10.63
C SER A 147 41.90 -5.51 -11.44
N CYS A 148 40.76 -5.25 -10.87
CA CYS A 148 39.65 -4.54 -11.53
C CYS A 148 39.27 -3.35 -10.63
N GLY A 149 39.43 -2.13 -11.11
CA GLY A 149 39.32 -0.85 -10.41
C GLY A 149 38.32 -0.80 -9.25
N SER A 150 38.65 -0.10 -8.18
CA SER A 150 37.79 0.06 -7.00
C SER A 150 36.38 0.49 -7.40
N LEU A 151 35.36 -0.17 -6.82
CA LEU A 151 33.96 0.22 -7.03
C LEU A 151 33.78 1.72 -6.68
N PRO A 152 32.97 2.46 -7.45
CA PRO A 152 32.59 3.81 -7.07
C PRO A 152 32.10 3.88 -5.62
N ILE A 153 32.41 4.96 -4.91
CA ILE A 153 32.10 5.15 -3.49
C ILE A 153 30.58 4.92 -3.22
N GLU A 154 29.71 5.34 -4.14
CA GLU A 154 28.26 5.17 -4.00
C GLU A 154 27.87 3.68 -4.01
N LEU A 155 28.50 2.88 -4.87
CA LEU A 155 28.26 1.44 -4.94
C LEU A 155 28.83 0.71 -3.73
N GLN A 156 29.99 1.11 -3.25
CA GLN A 156 30.58 0.57 -2.02
C GLN A 156 29.69 0.84 -0.81
N THR A 157 29.19 2.07 -0.68
CA THR A 157 28.24 2.44 0.39
C THR A 157 26.97 1.61 0.30
N THR A 158 26.41 1.44 -0.91
CA THR A 158 25.22 0.62 -1.13
C THR A 158 25.44 -0.85 -0.77
N LYS A 159 26.59 -1.41 -1.14
CA LYS A 159 27.01 -2.77 -0.76
C LYS A 159 27.06 -2.92 0.76
N ASN A 160 27.69 -1.98 1.46
CA ASN A 160 27.83 -2.02 2.92
C ASN A 160 26.47 -1.92 3.62
N ILE A 161 25.57 -1.05 3.13
CA ILE A 161 24.20 -0.95 3.65
C ILE A 161 23.44 -2.26 3.43
N PHE A 162 23.57 -2.87 2.26
CA PHE A 162 22.92 -4.16 1.96
C PHE A 162 23.47 -5.27 2.88
N ALA A 163 24.80 -5.36 3.02
CA ALA A 163 25.44 -6.31 3.92
C ALA A 163 24.94 -6.16 5.35
N LEU A 164 24.91 -4.93 5.87
CA LEU A 164 24.40 -4.64 7.20
C LEU A 164 22.90 -5.03 7.36
N MET A 165 22.07 -4.70 6.36
CA MET A 165 20.65 -5.13 6.37
C MET A 165 20.51 -6.65 6.42
N PHE A 166 21.37 -7.38 5.71
CA PHE A 166 21.38 -8.84 5.69
C PHE A 166 21.83 -9.41 7.04
N LEU A 167 22.96 -8.93 7.60
CA LEU A 167 23.50 -9.35 8.90
C LEU A 167 22.51 -9.06 10.04
N LEU A 168 21.75 -7.98 9.94
CA LEU A 168 20.66 -7.64 10.87
C LEU A 168 19.34 -8.39 10.58
N ARG A 169 19.43 -9.56 9.93
CA ARG A 169 18.32 -10.47 9.64
C ARG A 169 17.20 -9.86 8.79
N GLY A 170 17.58 -9.05 7.80
CA GLY A 170 16.65 -8.44 6.83
C GLY A 170 15.91 -7.24 7.41
N ILE A 171 16.59 -6.43 8.20
CA ILE A 171 16.03 -5.15 8.66
C ILE A 171 15.64 -4.28 7.44
N PRO A 172 14.43 -3.71 7.39
CA PRO A 172 14.07 -2.79 6.32
C PRO A 172 14.95 -1.53 6.35
N PHE A 173 15.33 -1.02 5.19
CA PHE A 173 16.15 0.20 5.07
C PHE A 173 15.61 1.37 5.90
N VAL A 174 14.28 1.58 5.89
CA VAL A 174 13.64 2.63 6.68
C VAL A 174 13.89 2.44 8.17
N ASP A 175 13.82 1.21 8.67
CA ASP A 175 14.06 0.92 10.09
C ASP A 175 15.55 1.12 10.42
N LEU A 176 16.47 0.66 9.54
CA LEU A 176 17.90 0.87 9.65
C LEU A 176 18.27 2.37 9.72
N ALA A 177 17.69 3.19 8.84
CA ALA A 177 17.96 4.63 8.77
C ALA A 177 17.54 5.40 10.04
N TYR A 178 16.68 4.83 10.87
CA TYR A 178 16.22 5.43 12.12
C TYR A 178 16.79 4.77 13.39
N LEU A 179 17.73 3.80 13.25
CA LEU A 179 18.41 3.21 14.40
C LEU A 179 19.25 4.26 15.15
N ARG A 180 19.27 4.12 16.44
CA ARG A 180 20.07 4.95 17.34
C ARG A 180 21.07 4.07 18.11
N LYS A 181 22.17 4.63 18.49
CA LYS A 181 23.17 3.93 19.35
C LYS A 181 22.54 3.38 20.64
N ALA A 182 21.52 4.05 21.18
CA ALA A 182 20.79 3.61 22.37
C ALA A 182 19.95 2.32 22.13
N ASP A 183 19.68 1.98 20.88
CA ASP A 183 18.94 0.75 20.54
C ASP A 183 19.84 -0.50 20.63
N ILE A 184 21.16 -0.32 20.77
CA ILE A 184 22.15 -1.38 20.96
C ILE A 184 22.42 -1.53 22.45
N GLN A 185 22.16 -2.72 22.97
CA GLN A 185 22.40 -3.09 24.37
C GLN A 185 23.28 -4.34 24.43
N GLY A 186 24.58 -4.15 24.72
CA GLY A 186 25.55 -5.24 24.59
C GLY A 186 25.60 -5.79 23.18
N ASN A 187 25.38 -7.08 23.04
CA ASN A 187 25.37 -7.78 21.74
C ASN A 187 23.95 -7.91 21.15
N THR A 188 23.04 -7.01 21.50
CA THR A 188 21.63 -7.11 21.11
C THR A 188 21.13 -5.76 20.62
N LEU A 189 20.51 -5.77 19.43
CA LEU A 189 19.79 -4.64 18.86
C LEU A 189 18.29 -4.79 19.17
N LYS A 190 17.70 -3.80 19.83
CA LYS A 190 16.26 -3.74 20.11
C LYS A 190 15.66 -2.51 19.46
N TYR A 191 14.74 -2.68 18.52
CA TYR A 191 14.11 -1.57 17.82
C TYR A 191 12.62 -1.82 17.55
N ARG A 192 11.85 -0.75 17.38
CA ARG A 192 10.44 -0.84 16.96
C ARG A 192 10.32 -0.70 15.44
N ARG A 193 9.72 -1.70 14.80
CA ARG A 193 9.45 -1.65 13.37
C ARG A 193 8.49 -0.51 13.05
N ARG A 194 8.91 0.45 12.24
CA ARG A 194 8.12 1.65 11.91
C ARG A 194 6.78 1.33 11.24
N LYS A 195 6.75 0.31 10.39
CA LYS A 195 5.53 -0.08 9.67
C LYS A 195 4.45 -0.67 10.58
N THR A 196 4.82 -1.39 11.65
CA THR A 196 3.88 -2.18 12.46
C THR A 196 3.90 -1.84 13.95
N GLY A 197 4.85 -1.03 14.40
CA GLY A 197 5.06 -0.72 15.82
C GLY A 197 5.57 -1.91 16.66
N ARG A 198 5.81 -3.08 16.04
CA ARG A 198 6.26 -4.28 16.75
C ARG A 198 7.70 -4.10 17.22
N LEU A 199 7.97 -4.42 18.49
CA LEU A 199 9.32 -4.53 19.02
C LEU A 199 10.01 -5.77 18.45
N LEU A 200 11.20 -5.60 17.91
CA LEU A 200 12.05 -6.65 17.40
C LEU A 200 13.39 -6.64 18.13
N THR A 201 13.94 -7.84 18.33
CA THR A 201 15.23 -8.05 18.97
C THR A 201 16.10 -8.87 18.02
N VAL A 202 17.28 -8.40 17.71
CA VAL A 202 18.26 -9.04 16.85
C VAL A 202 19.56 -9.20 17.61
N MET A 203 20.11 -10.41 17.67
CA MET A 203 21.46 -10.62 18.16
C MET A 203 22.46 -10.20 17.09
N LEU A 204 23.40 -9.37 17.47
CA LEU A 204 24.49 -8.93 16.60
C LEU A 204 25.53 -10.03 16.47
N THR A 205 25.97 -10.30 15.26
CA THR A 205 27.12 -11.14 14.98
C THR A 205 28.40 -10.29 15.07
N PRO A 206 29.60 -10.89 15.23
CA PRO A 206 30.84 -10.13 15.24
C PRO A 206 31.06 -9.27 13.98
N ASP A 207 30.48 -9.69 12.85
CA ASP A 207 30.59 -9.01 11.56
C ASP A 207 29.55 -7.90 11.35
N ALA A 208 28.58 -7.72 12.26
CA ALA A 208 27.53 -6.71 12.20
C ALA A 208 27.87 -5.53 13.11
#